data_c3243e661503261eea8c7945300db423
#
_entry.id   c3243e661503261eea8c7945300db423
#
_cell.length_a   1.000
_cell.length_b   1.000
_cell.length_c   1.000
_cell.angle_alpha   90.00
_cell.angle_beta   90.00
_cell.angle_gamma   90.00
#
_symmetry.space_group_name_H-M   'P 1'
#
loop_
_entity.id
_entity.type
_entity.pdbx_description
1 polymer ?
#
loop_
_entity_poly.entity_id
_entity_poly.type
_entity_poly.pdbx_seq_one_letter_code
_entity_poly.pdbx_strand_id
1 'polypeptide(L)'
;MKKKLLIGVLALVMCFTLVGCGKTESNNNNNGNNNQKENSTKTEKTVTSEAKTSASKYKIDLDKLPVEYDVIDGYYQDANENLEIDVYLNKTYSKEDKIALHNGLVDYFKTIADDGKVYNLYTDEEYDKADTEASGIWIRATINSKKCKIYFGGHAPLDYAGVSYSESYRITVTPEK
;
A
#
# COMPACT_ATOMS: atom_id res chain seq x y z
N MET A 1 -34.72 8.42 -38.36
CA MET A 1 -35.41 7.66 -37.29
C MET A 1 -34.58 7.77 -36.01
N LYS A 2 -35.07 8.49 -35.02
CA LYS A 2 -34.36 8.74 -33.73
C LYS A 2 -34.78 7.67 -32.73
N LYS A 3 -33.86 6.82 -32.27
CA LYS A 3 -34.13 5.89 -31.15
C LYS A 3 -33.59 6.53 -29.87
N LYS A 4 -34.50 6.85 -28.97
CA LYS A 4 -34.20 7.35 -27.61
C LYS A 4 -33.80 6.16 -26.71
N LEU A 5 -32.64 6.21 -26.09
CA LEU A 5 -32.20 5.26 -25.08
C LEU A 5 -32.62 5.77 -23.70
N LEU A 6 -33.44 4.98 -23.03
CA LEU A 6 -33.91 5.25 -21.66
C LEU A 6 -32.82 4.81 -20.66
N ILE A 7 -32.32 5.72 -19.87
CA ILE A 7 -31.39 5.41 -18.75
C ILE A 7 -32.25 5.23 -17.51
N GLY A 8 -32.32 4.01 -17.01
CA GLY A 8 -32.94 3.69 -15.74
C GLY A 8 -31.95 3.87 -14.59
N VAL A 9 -32.17 4.88 -13.76
CA VAL A 9 -31.45 5.08 -12.52
C VAL A 9 -32.13 4.25 -11.44
N LEU A 10 -31.45 3.22 -10.94
CA LEU A 10 -31.91 2.44 -9.80
C LEU A 10 -31.21 2.97 -8.53
N ALA A 11 -31.90 3.82 -7.79
CA ALA A 11 -31.45 4.30 -6.48
C ALA A 11 -31.80 3.25 -5.41
N LEU A 12 -30.80 2.59 -4.87
CA LEU A 12 -30.95 1.68 -3.72
C LEU A 12 -30.76 2.48 -2.43
N VAL A 13 -31.85 2.85 -1.77
CA VAL A 13 -31.85 3.46 -0.45
C VAL A 13 -31.79 2.36 0.59
N MET A 14 -30.67 2.22 1.29
CA MET A 14 -30.59 1.38 2.49
C MET A 14 -30.82 2.24 3.73
N CYS A 15 -31.99 2.11 4.33
CA CYS A 15 -32.32 2.64 5.65
C CYS A 15 -31.66 1.78 6.72
N PHE A 16 -30.73 2.34 7.47
CA PHE A 16 -30.29 1.76 8.73
C PHE A 16 -31.15 2.30 9.87
N THR A 17 -31.95 1.45 10.45
CA THR A 17 -32.75 1.73 11.67
C THR A 17 -31.82 1.63 12.87
N LEU A 18 -31.62 2.76 13.56
CA LEU A 18 -31.08 2.81 14.90
C LEU A 18 -32.19 2.50 15.94
N VAL A 19 -32.04 1.41 16.65
CA VAL A 19 -32.84 1.13 17.84
C VAL A 19 -31.89 0.90 19.01
N GLY A 20 -32.13 1.62 20.09
CA GLY A 20 -31.49 1.26 21.35
C GLY A 20 -31.36 2.42 22.33
N CYS A 21 -32.49 2.84 22.90
CA CYS A 21 -32.56 3.74 24.06
C CYS A 21 -32.28 2.94 25.33
N GLY A 22 -31.43 3.48 26.22
CA GLY A 22 -31.23 2.95 27.58
C GLY A 22 -30.74 4.06 28.49
N LYS A 23 -31.68 4.77 29.14
CA LYS A 23 -31.42 5.64 30.30
C LYS A 23 -31.13 4.80 31.52
N THR A 24 -30.19 5.17 32.36
CA THR A 24 -30.35 5.19 33.83
C THR A 24 -29.34 6.14 34.47
N GLU A 25 -29.81 6.81 35.51
CA GLU A 25 -29.27 7.97 36.19
C GLU A 25 -28.08 7.71 37.14
N SER A 26 -27.29 8.77 37.25
CA SER A 26 -26.69 9.35 38.46
C SER A 26 -26.16 8.44 39.60
N ASN A 27 -24.87 8.50 39.86
CA ASN A 27 -24.40 9.06 41.14
C ASN A 27 -22.89 9.44 41.12
N ASN A 28 -22.66 10.57 41.75
CA ASN A 28 -21.43 11.28 41.99
C ASN A 28 -20.51 10.51 42.98
N ASN A 29 -19.23 10.33 42.67
CA ASN A 29 -18.19 10.64 43.67
C ASN A 29 -16.77 10.69 43.08
N ASN A 30 -16.09 11.75 43.44
CA ASN A 30 -14.67 12.02 43.23
C ASN A 30 -13.76 10.87 43.71
N ASN A 31 -12.78 10.45 42.92
CA ASN A 31 -11.37 10.51 43.35
C ASN A 31 -10.43 10.29 42.19
N GLY A 32 -9.44 11.17 42.05
CA GLY A 32 -8.46 11.12 41.00
C GLY A 32 -7.52 9.92 41.12
N ASN A 33 -7.26 9.31 40.00
CA ASN A 33 -5.98 8.67 39.74
C ASN A 33 -5.74 8.64 38.23
N ASN A 34 -4.83 9.49 37.78
CA ASN A 34 -4.28 9.49 36.44
C ASN A 34 -3.53 8.18 36.20
N ASN A 35 -4.20 7.20 35.62
CA ASN A 35 -3.55 6.13 34.89
C ASN A 35 -3.98 6.29 33.43
N GLN A 36 -3.19 7.07 32.68
CA GLN A 36 -3.18 6.99 31.23
C GLN A 36 -2.72 5.56 30.86
N LYS A 37 -3.70 4.69 30.71
CA LYS A 37 -3.49 3.39 30.10
C LYS A 37 -3.31 3.71 28.62
N GLU A 38 -2.07 3.76 28.17
CA GLU A 38 -1.74 3.68 26.75
C GLU A 38 -2.41 2.43 26.22
N ASN A 39 -3.55 2.65 25.60
CA ASN A 39 -4.21 1.61 24.83
C ASN A 39 -3.45 1.52 23.50
N SER A 40 -2.32 0.82 23.50
CA SER A 40 -1.66 0.43 22.28
C SER A 40 -2.60 -0.54 21.55
N THR A 41 -3.51 0.04 20.79
CA THR A 41 -4.30 -0.71 19.82
C THR A 41 -3.31 -1.27 18.82
N LYS A 42 -2.98 -2.55 18.98
CA LYS A 42 -2.19 -3.30 18.01
C LYS A 42 -2.96 -3.20 16.70
N THR A 43 -2.50 -2.35 15.80
CA THR A 43 -3.10 -2.21 14.48
C THR A 43 -2.99 -3.56 13.79
N GLU A 44 -4.13 -4.16 13.46
CA GLU A 44 -4.15 -5.45 12.77
C GLU A 44 -3.70 -5.19 11.33
N LYS A 45 -2.67 -5.91 10.88
CA LYS A 45 -2.16 -5.80 9.52
C LYS A 45 -3.25 -6.15 8.51
N THR A 46 -3.50 -5.25 7.58
CA THR A 46 -4.56 -5.40 6.57
C THR A 46 -3.96 -5.42 5.17
N VAL A 47 -4.32 -6.42 4.36
CA VAL A 47 -4.06 -6.45 2.93
C VAL A 47 -5.39 -6.56 2.22
N THR A 48 -5.70 -5.60 1.34
CA THR A 48 -6.97 -5.59 0.63
C THR A 48 -7.07 -6.74 -0.36
N SER A 49 -8.28 -7.21 -0.62
CA SER A 49 -8.52 -8.28 -1.60
C SER A 49 -8.13 -7.85 -3.02
N GLU A 50 -8.30 -6.56 -3.33
CA GLU A 50 -7.92 -5.98 -4.61
C GLU A 50 -6.40 -5.99 -4.79
N ALA A 51 -5.64 -5.57 -3.76
CA ALA A 51 -4.19 -5.63 -3.76
C ALA A 51 -3.67 -7.07 -4.00
N LYS A 52 -4.24 -8.06 -3.30
CA LYS A 52 -3.86 -9.47 -3.47
C LYS A 52 -4.10 -9.96 -4.90
N THR A 53 -5.29 -9.67 -5.45
CA THR A 53 -5.64 -10.07 -6.81
C THR A 53 -4.74 -9.38 -7.83
N SER A 54 -4.49 -8.08 -7.67
CA SER A 54 -3.66 -7.27 -8.54
C SER A 54 -2.19 -7.74 -8.51
N ALA A 55 -1.63 -7.94 -7.33
CA ALA A 55 -0.26 -8.39 -7.13
C ALA A 55 0.00 -9.77 -7.76
N SER A 56 -0.99 -10.66 -7.73
CA SER A 56 -0.89 -12.00 -8.32
C SER A 56 -0.63 -11.99 -9.83
N LYS A 57 -1.01 -10.90 -10.54
CA LYS A 57 -0.74 -10.72 -11.97
C LYS A 57 0.76 -10.73 -12.29
N TYR A 58 1.60 -10.35 -11.32
CA TYR A 58 3.07 -10.33 -11.44
C TYR A 58 3.76 -11.30 -10.47
N LYS A 59 3.08 -12.35 -10.01
CA LYS A 59 3.60 -13.33 -9.04
C LYS A 59 4.06 -12.71 -7.71
N ILE A 60 3.59 -11.49 -7.39
CA ILE A 60 3.96 -10.82 -6.16
C ILE A 60 3.12 -11.41 -5.01
N ASP A 61 3.81 -11.94 -4.02
CA ASP A 61 3.26 -12.40 -2.76
C ASP A 61 3.44 -11.27 -1.73
N LEU A 62 2.36 -10.57 -1.40
CA LEU A 62 2.40 -9.41 -0.53
C LEU A 62 2.83 -9.75 0.90
N ASP A 63 2.60 -10.98 1.34
CA ASP A 63 2.98 -11.45 2.68
C ASP A 63 4.51 -11.70 2.79
N LYS A 64 5.21 -11.77 1.66
CA LYS A 64 6.67 -11.95 1.59
C LYS A 64 7.44 -10.69 1.25
N LEU A 65 6.76 -9.58 1.03
CA LEU A 65 7.45 -8.31 0.82
C LEU A 65 8.30 -7.97 2.05
N PRO A 66 9.56 -7.57 1.86
CA PRO A 66 10.47 -7.22 2.96
C PRO A 66 10.16 -5.83 3.52
N VAL A 67 8.90 -5.49 3.68
CA VAL A 67 8.42 -4.19 4.17
C VAL A 67 7.47 -4.40 5.34
N GLU A 68 7.64 -3.61 6.39
CA GLU A 68 6.62 -3.52 7.44
C GLU A 68 5.43 -2.72 6.91
N TYR A 69 4.23 -3.06 7.34
CA TYR A 69 3.01 -2.36 6.95
C TYR A 69 1.94 -2.49 8.01
N ASP A 70 1.06 -1.51 8.06
CA ASP A 70 -0.24 -1.60 8.71
C ASP A 70 -1.32 -1.92 7.67
N VAL A 71 -1.26 -1.26 6.50
CA VAL A 71 -2.18 -1.52 5.38
C VAL A 71 -1.40 -1.66 4.08
N ILE A 72 -1.80 -2.63 3.26
CA ILE A 72 -1.45 -2.71 1.85
C ILE A 72 -2.74 -2.62 1.04
N ASP A 73 -2.77 -1.65 0.11
CA ASP A 73 -3.79 -1.51 -0.92
C ASP A 73 -3.15 -1.53 -2.30
N GLY A 74 -3.93 -1.65 -3.36
CA GLY A 74 -3.38 -1.63 -4.70
C GLY A 74 -4.38 -2.05 -5.76
N TYR A 75 -4.06 -1.73 -7.00
CA TYR A 75 -4.90 -2.02 -8.16
C TYR A 75 -4.07 -2.35 -9.39
N TYR A 76 -4.71 -2.98 -10.37
CA TYR A 76 -4.13 -3.33 -11.65
C TYR A 76 -4.90 -2.64 -12.79
N GLN A 77 -4.16 -1.96 -13.68
CA GLN A 77 -4.72 -1.28 -14.84
C GLN A 77 -4.61 -2.17 -16.09
N ASP A 78 -5.69 -2.79 -16.52
CA ASP A 78 -5.70 -3.69 -17.68
C ASP A 78 -5.24 -3.02 -18.98
N ALA A 79 -5.52 -1.73 -19.16
CA ALA A 79 -5.22 -1.03 -20.41
C ALA A 79 -3.72 -0.92 -20.73
N ASN A 80 -2.88 -0.83 -19.72
CA ASN A 80 -1.44 -0.71 -19.83
C ASN A 80 -0.66 -1.76 -19.03
N GLU A 81 -1.39 -2.67 -18.41
CA GLU A 81 -0.85 -3.73 -17.57
C GLU A 81 -0.03 -3.23 -16.38
N ASN A 82 -0.28 -2.02 -15.92
CA ASN A 82 0.37 -1.46 -14.75
C ASN A 82 -0.21 -2.02 -13.46
N LEU A 83 0.68 -2.37 -12.54
CA LEU A 83 0.35 -2.67 -11.15
C LEU A 83 0.83 -1.53 -10.26
N GLU A 84 -0.03 -1.07 -9.37
CA GLU A 84 0.32 -0.15 -8.29
C GLU A 84 -0.08 -0.77 -6.95
N ILE A 85 0.85 -0.78 -6.01
CA ILE A 85 0.65 -1.27 -4.64
C ILE A 85 1.09 -0.16 -3.70
N ASP A 86 0.19 0.29 -2.85
CA ASP A 86 0.43 1.28 -1.82
C ASP A 86 0.59 0.60 -0.46
N VAL A 87 1.64 0.98 0.25
CA VAL A 87 2.00 0.46 1.56
C VAL A 87 1.95 1.60 2.55
N TYR A 88 1.15 1.45 3.61
CA TYR A 88 0.96 2.45 4.67
C TYR A 88 1.43 1.91 6.00
N LEU A 89 2.15 2.72 6.76
CA LEU A 89 2.65 2.31 8.07
C LEU A 89 2.84 3.50 9.02
N ASN A 90 2.69 3.22 10.32
CA ASN A 90 2.91 4.17 11.41
C ASN A 90 4.32 4.03 12.00
N LYS A 91 5.32 4.03 11.11
CA LYS A 91 6.74 3.98 11.45
C LYS A 91 7.51 4.81 10.46
N THR A 92 8.44 5.60 10.94
CA THR A 92 9.39 6.33 10.09
C THR A 92 10.70 5.54 10.01
N TYR A 93 11.17 5.27 8.79
CA TYR A 93 12.43 4.61 8.55
C TYR A 93 13.60 5.60 8.58
N SER A 94 14.71 5.20 9.23
CA SER A 94 16.00 5.87 9.08
C SER A 94 16.53 5.71 7.65
N LYS A 95 17.57 6.45 7.29
CA LYS A 95 18.23 6.28 5.98
C LYS A 95 18.77 4.86 5.81
N GLU A 96 19.36 4.32 6.84
CA GLU A 96 19.93 2.98 6.88
C GLU A 96 18.83 1.92 6.71
N ASP A 97 17.68 2.10 7.37
CA ASP A 97 16.53 1.20 7.21
C ASP A 97 15.99 1.23 5.77
N LYS A 98 15.95 2.42 5.14
CA LYS A 98 15.50 2.56 3.74
C LYS A 98 16.45 1.84 2.78
N ILE A 99 17.74 1.92 2.98
CA ILE A 99 18.73 1.19 2.18
C ILE A 99 18.56 -0.32 2.36
N ALA A 100 18.38 -0.79 3.60
CA ALA A 100 18.15 -2.22 3.88
C ALA A 100 16.87 -2.71 3.21
N LEU A 101 15.80 -1.91 3.25
CA LEU A 101 14.52 -2.19 2.61
C LEU A 101 14.67 -2.28 1.09
N HIS A 102 15.40 -1.35 0.47
CA HIS A 102 15.66 -1.36 -0.98
C HIS A 102 16.43 -2.63 -1.39
N ASN A 103 17.46 -3.00 -0.66
CA ASN A 103 18.22 -4.24 -0.92
C ASN A 103 17.32 -5.47 -0.77
N GLY A 104 16.51 -5.52 0.28
CA GLY A 104 15.54 -6.59 0.49
C GLY A 104 14.54 -6.73 -0.65
N LEU A 105 14.07 -5.61 -1.21
CA LEU A 105 13.17 -5.62 -2.37
C LEU A 105 13.86 -6.11 -3.64
N VAL A 106 15.11 -5.71 -3.88
CA VAL A 106 15.90 -6.25 -5.00
C VAL A 106 16.03 -7.77 -4.88
N ASP A 107 16.35 -8.28 -3.68
CA ASP A 107 16.45 -9.71 -3.44
C ASP A 107 15.11 -10.43 -3.57
N TYR A 108 14.02 -9.82 -3.10
CA TYR A 108 12.68 -10.36 -3.30
C TYR A 108 12.34 -10.47 -4.80
N PHE A 109 12.56 -9.41 -5.59
CA PHE A 109 12.26 -9.44 -7.02
C PHE A 109 13.13 -10.45 -7.79
N LYS A 110 14.36 -10.76 -7.35
CA LYS A 110 15.15 -11.87 -7.89
C LYS A 110 14.42 -13.21 -7.73
N THR A 111 13.68 -13.42 -6.65
CA THR A 111 12.96 -14.68 -6.42
C THR A 111 11.79 -14.91 -7.35
N ILE A 112 11.17 -13.85 -7.88
CA ILE A 112 10.01 -13.93 -8.77
C ILE A 112 10.35 -13.63 -10.23
N ALA A 113 11.53 -13.13 -10.52
CA ALA A 113 12.03 -12.93 -11.88
C ALA A 113 12.23 -14.27 -12.59
N ASP A 114 11.82 -14.36 -13.86
CA ASP A 114 11.83 -15.62 -14.63
C ASP A 114 13.24 -16.22 -14.80
N ASP A 115 14.27 -15.37 -14.84
CA ASP A 115 15.68 -15.76 -14.94
C ASP A 115 16.49 -15.54 -13.65
N GLY A 116 15.80 -15.19 -12.56
CA GLY A 116 16.42 -14.90 -11.26
C GLY A 116 17.27 -13.63 -11.25
N LYS A 117 17.12 -12.75 -12.25
CA LYS A 117 17.95 -11.56 -12.40
C LYS A 117 17.15 -10.27 -12.25
N VAL A 118 17.77 -9.32 -11.57
CA VAL A 118 17.30 -7.96 -11.42
C VAL A 118 18.44 -7.02 -11.78
N TYR A 119 18.13 -5.97 -12.51
CA TYR A 119 19.08 -4.96 -12.97
C TYR A 119 18.68 -3.61 -12.40
N ASN A 120 19.60 -2.91 -11.74
CA ASN A 120 19.41 -1.53 -11.34
C ASN A 120 19.33 -0.64 -12.59
N LEU A 121 18.40 0.31 -12.62
CA LEU A 121 18.26 1.27 -13.72
C LEU A 121 19.08 2.53 -13.49
N TYR A 122 19.59 2.73 -12.28
CA TYR A 122 20.49 3.82 -11.93
C TYR A 122 21.81 3.27 -11.40
N THR A 123 22.89 4.01 -11.62
CA THR A 123 24.18 3.73 -10.99
C THR A 123 24.17 4.16 -9.54
N ASP A 124 25.09 3.61 -8.73
CA ASP A 124 25.22 4.00 -7.33
C ASP A 124 25.49 5.51 -7.19
N GLU A 125 26.26 6.12 -8.12
CA GLU A 125 26.52 7.56 -8.14
C GLU A 125 25.29 8.40 -8.45
N GLU A 126 24.38 7.93 -9.29
CA GLU A 126 23.11 8.60 -9.58
C GLU A 126 22.17 8.48 -8.38
N TYR A 127 22.18 7.34 -7.71
CA TYR A 127 21.41 7.09 -6.52
C TYR A 127 21.87 7.96 -5.34
N ASP A 128 23.18 8.09 -5.13
CA ASP A 128 23.75 8.91 -4.06
C ASP A 128 23.55 10.43 -4.26
N LYS A 129 23.40 10.86 -5.52
CA LYS A 129 23.13 12.27 -5.87
C LYS A 129 21.64 12.63 -5.79
N ALA A 130 20.75 11.66 -5.91
CA ALA A 130 19.34 11.88 -5.70
C ALA A 130 19.11 12.16 -4.22
N ASP A 131 18.28 13.18 -3.92
CA ASP A 131 17.88 13.46 -2.54
C ASP A 131 17.14 12.24 -1.98
N THR A 132 17.86 11.45 -1.19
CA THR A 132 17.50 10.08 -0.83
C THR A 132 16.33 9.99 0.13
N GLU A 133 15.86 11.10 0.70
CA GLU A 133 14.69 11.11 1.58
C GLU A 133 13.37 10.89 0.82
N ALA A 134 13.34 11.26 -0.46
CA ALA A 134 12.17 11.09 -1.32
C ALA A 134 12.41 10.14 -2.51
N SER A 135 13.65 9.70 -2.74
CA SER A 135 13.99 8.86 -3.90
C SER A 135 13.76 7.39 -3.60
N GLY A 136 13.12 6.71 -4.53
CA GLY A 136 12.98 5.28 -4.53
C GLY A 136 14.05 4.60 -5.37
N ILE A 137 13.99 3.28 -5.43
CA ILE A 137 14.77 2.50 -6.37
C ILE A 137 14.00 2.24 -7.65
N TRP A 138 14.75 2.16 -8.73
CA TRP A 138 14.27 1.71 -10.03
C TRP A 138 15.05 0.48 -10.46
N ILE A 139 14.35 -0.60 -10.69
CA ILE A 139 14.95 -1.86 -11.15
C ILE A 139 14.21 -2.39 -12.38
N ARG A 140 14.85 -3.32 -13.07
CA ARG A 140 14.26 -4.06 -14.19
C ARG A 140 14.35 -5.55 -13.91
N ALA A 141 13.27 -6.27 -14.17
CA ALA A 141 13.21 -7.74 -14.11
C ALA A 141 12.32 -8.27 -15.25
N THR A 142 12.50 -9.52 -15.61
CA THR A 142 11.56 -10.23 -16.50
C THR A 142 10.62 -11.04 -15.65
N ILE A 143 9.31 -10.73 -15.71
CA ILE A 143 8.27 -11.40 -14.93
C ILE A 143 7.14 -11.80 -15.90
N ASN A 144 6.72 -13.08 -15.88
CA ASN A 144 5.73 -13.61 -16.81
C ASN A 144 6.11 -13.36 -18.30
N SER A 145 7.39 -13.55 -18.64
CA SER A 145 7.97 -13.29 -19.97
C SER A 145 7.89 -11.84 -20.46
N LYS A 146 7.59 -10.90 -19.56
CA LYS A 146 7.57 -9.46 -19.85
C LYS A 146 8.74 -8.78 -19.17
N LYS A 147 9.47 -7.93 -19.89
CA LYS A 147 10.42 -7.01 -19.28
C LYS A 147 9.63 -5.94 -18.55
N CYS A 148 9.87 -5.78 -17.26
CA CYS A 148 9.16 -4.84 -16.42
C CYS A 148 10.13 -3.86 -15.78
N LYS A 149 9.76 -2.57 -15.78
CA LYS A 149 10.31 -1.58 -14.86
C LYS A 149 9.57 -1.66 -13.56
N ILE A 150 10.30 -1.65 -12.47
CA ILE A 150 9.74 -1.72 -11.12
C ILE A 150 10.28 -0.52 -10.35
N TYR A 151 9.37 0.25 -9.78
CA TYR A 151 9.68 1.34 -8.88
C TYR A 151 9.25 0.99 -7.48
N PHE A 152 10.04 1.36 -6.49
CA PHE A 152 9.64 1.43 -5.09
C PHE A 152 10.18 2.72 -4.49
N GLY A 153 9.33 3.48 -3.81
CA GLY A 153 9.73 4.72 -3.16
C GLY A 153 8.62 5.36 -2.35
N GLY A 154 8.98 6.42 -1.64
CA GLY A 154 8.04 7.23 -0.88
C GLY A 154 6.91 7.74 -1.77
N HIS A 155 5.71 7.78 -1.24
CA HIS A 155 4.49 8.17 -1.94
C HIS A 155 3.59 9.04 -1.05
N ALA A 156 2.96 10.03 -1.65
CA ALA A 156 1.84 10.77 -1.09
C ALA A 156 0.56 10.33 -1.83
N PRO A 157 -0.60 10.21 -1.16
CA PRO A 157 -0.90 10.67 0.19
C PRO A 157 -0.48 9.69 1.30
N LEU A 158 -0.35 10.22 2.53
CA LEU A 158 -0.14 9.43 3.75
C LEU A 158 -1.45 8.94 4.37
N ASP A 159 -2.59 9.34 3.85
CA ASP A 159 -3.91 8.99 4.40
C ASP A 159 -4.51 7.80 3.64
N TYR A 160 -5.07 6.86 4.41
CA TYR A 160 -5.86 5.75 3.88
C TYR A 160 -7.11 5.55 4.71
N ALA A 161 -8.28 5.51 4.06
CA ALA A 161 -9.59 5.32 4.68
C ALA A 161 -9.88 6.25 5.88
N GLY A 162 -9.38 7.49 5.84
CA GLY A 162 -9.54 8.50 6.89
C GLY A 162 -8.59 8.34 8.08
N VAL A 163 -7.58 7.50 7.95
CA VAL A 163 -6.49 7.33 8.94
C VAL A 163 -5.20 7.89 8.34
N SER A 164 -4.51 8.74 9.11
CA SER A 164 -3.19 9.26 8.71
C SER A 164 -2.09 8.33 9.17
N TYR A 165 -1.13 8.07 8.27
CA TYR A 165 0.03 7.23 8.51
C TYR A 165 1.32 8.07 8.54
N SER A 166 2.35 7.58 9.21
CA SER A 166 3.64 8.28 9.30
C SER A 166 4.41 8.23 7.99
N GLU A 167 4.32 7.12 7.26
CA GLU A 167 4.94 6.93 5.96
C GLU A 167 4.01 6.16 5.01
N SER A 168 4.18 6.42 3.72
CA SER A 168 3.61 5.59 2.66
C SER A 168 4.63 5.36 1.55
N TYR A 169 4.58 4.17 0.97
CA TYR A 169 5.42 3.76 -0.15
C TYR A 169 4.55 3.21 -1.27
N ARG A 170 5.05 3.34 -2.50
CA ARG A 170 4.43 2.73 -3.66
C ARG A 170 5.39 1.78 -4.35
N ILE A 171 4.89 0.61 -4.71
CA ILE A 171 5.50 -0.30 -5.67
C ILE A 171 4.72 -0.17 -6.97
N THR A 172 5.40 0.16 -8.06
CA THR A 172 4.80 0.16 -9.40
C THR A 172 5.52 -0.85 -10.27
N VAL A 173 4.77 -1.70 -10.98
CA VAL A 173 5.31 -2.62 -11.99
C VAL A 173 4.73 -2.25 -13.34
N THR A 174 5.59 -1.86 -14.27
CA THR A 174 5.22 -1.40 -15.61
C THR A 174 5.92 -2.25 -16.68
N PRO A 175 5.19 -2.96 -17.54
CA PRO A 175 5.79 -3.66 -18.67
C PRO A 175 6.43 -2.68 -19.65
N GLU A 176 7.64 -3.02 -20.12
CA GLU A 176 8.28 -2.31 -21.24
C GLU A 176 7.66 -2.80 -22.55
N LYS A 177 7.31 -1.88 -23.43
CA LYS A 177 6.78 -2.17 -24.78
C LYS A 177 7.89 -2.50 -25.74
#